data_9fcf22b71f813c5465b02608de418ab2
#
_entry.id   9fcf22b71f813c5465b02608de418ab2
#
_cell.length_a   1.000
_cell.length_b   1.000
_cell.length_c   1.000
_cell.angle_alpha   90.00
_cell.angle_beta   90.00
_cell.angle_gamma   90.00
#
_symmetry.space_group_name_H-M   'P 1'
#
loop_
_entity.id
_entity.type
_entity.pdbx_description
1 polymer ?
#
loop_
_entity_poly.entity_id
_entity_poly.type
_entity_poly.pdbx_seq_one_letter_code
_entity_poly.pdbx_strand_id
1 'polypeptide(L)'
;MNLPNGRLSAGHYIYSMKNMKTTEIKNIIQNELPLILGRLSDETIDNILVERDDNFFSEQWMQAYNEVEKQKKQQGVPSTYNEDIRKIVFNMVLEITNNDDLAAYISDDFGLIWDAEKVDINNNWINVLWQSYKKGEIPSR
;
A
#
# COMPACT_ATOMS: atom_id res chain seq x y z
N MET A 1 11.20 24.84 -14.26
CA MET A 1 10.98 25.48 -14.33
C MET A 1 10.41 25.86 -14.43
N ASN A 2 10.29 25.95 -14.88
CA ASN A 2 9.86 26.79 -14.52
C ASN A 2 8.99 27.53 -15.23
N LEU A 3 7.92 27.62 -15.65
CA LEU A 3 7.22 28.80 -15.76
C LEU A 3 8.20 29.88 -16.06
N PRO A 4 7.83 30.97 -16.65
CA PRO A 4 8.77 32.00 -17.02
C PRO A 4 9.77 32.35 -15.94
N ASN A 5 9.38 32.29 -14.72
CA ASN A 5 10.30 32.56 -13.63
C ASN A 5 10.80 31.30 -12.99
N GLY A 6 10.85 30.22 -13.77
CA GLY A 6 11.40 28.96 -13.31
C GLY A 6 10.45 28.07 -12.59
N ARG A 7 9.22 28.48 -12.40
CA ARG A 7 8.25 27.63 -11.72
C ARG A 7 7.62 26.63 -12.69
N LEU A 8 7.18 25.51 -12.14
CA LEU A 8 6.47 24.50 -12.90
C LEU A 8 4.99 24.85 -13.02
N SER A 9 4.35 24.35 -14.07
CA SER A 9 2.90 24.47 -14.18
C SER A 9 2.24 23.60 -13.10
N ALA A 10 0.98 23.87 -12.78
CA ALA A 10 0.25 23.09 -11.80
C ALA A 10 0.19 21.61 -12.17
N GLY A 11 -0.06 21.30 -13.45
CA GLY A 11 -0.13 19.90 -13.89
C GLY A 11 1.21 19.19 -13.75
N HIS A 12 2.29 19.88 -14.05
CA HIS A 12 3.61 19.30 -13.92
C HIS A 12 3.95 19.04 -12.45
N TYR A 13 3.57 19.96 -11.57
CA TYR A 13 3.80 19.80 -10.15
C TYR A 13 3.08 18.58 -9.59
N ILE A 14 1.82 18.39 -9.98
CA ILE A 14 1.02 17.25 -9.53
C ILE A 14 1.66 15.94 -10.01
N TYR A 15 2.13 15.91 -11.24
CA TYR A 15 2.79 14.72 -11.77
C TYR A 15 4.05 14.38 -10.97
N SER A 16 4.84 15.38 -10.61
CA SER A 16 6.04 15.17 -9.80
C SER A 16 5.70 14.61 -8.42
N MET A 17 4.62 15.09 -7.81
CA MET A 17 4.19 14.57 -6.51
C MET A 17 3.76 13.12 -6.59
N LYS A 18 3.08 12.70 -7.66
CA LYS A 18 2.71 11.30 -7.86
C LYS A 18 3.95 10.43 -8.00
N ASN A 19 4.93 10.89 -8.77
CA ASN A 19 6.19 10.16 -8.92
C ASN A 19 6.90 10.02 -7.57
N MET A 20 6.88 11.07 -6.76
CA MET A 20 7.47 11.03 -5.42
C MET A 20 6.79 9.99 -4.55
N LYS A 21 5.46 9.89 -4.61
CA LYS A 21 4.72 8.93 -3.79
C LYS A 21 5.03 7.49 -4.22
N THR A 22 5.15 7.23 -5.51
CA THR A 22 5.55 5.92 -6.00
C THR A 22 6.94 5.56 -5.48
N THR A 23 7.86 6.50 -5.49
CA THR A 23 9.21 6.32 -4.95
C THR A 23 9.15 6.05 -3.45
N GLU A 24 8.27 6.77 -2.73
CA GLU A 24 8.05 6.56 -1.30
C GLU A 24 7.60 5.14 -1.01
N ILE A 25 6.63 4.63 -1.77
CA ILE A 25 6.12 3.27 -1.58
C ILE A 25 7.26 2.26 -1.73
N LYS A 26 8.06 2.40 -2.79
CA LYS A 26 9.19 1.50 -3.00
C LYS A 26 10.22 1.60 -1.89
N ASN A 27 10.46 2.81 -1.40
CA ASN A 27 11.41 3.02 -0.32
C ASN A 27 10.95 2.35 0.98
N ILE A 28 9.67 2.47 1.30
CA ILE A 28 9.10 1.82 2.49
C ILE A 28 9.27 0.30 2.37
N ILE A 29 8.95 -0.27 1.21
CA ILE A 29 9.07 -1.72 1.00
C ILE A 29 10.52 -2.18 1.15
N GLN A 30 11.46 -1.46 0.57
CA GLN A 30 12.85 -1.89 0.54
C GLN A 30 13.61 -1.65 1.84
N ASN A 31 13.32 -0.53 2.52
CA ASN A 31 14.16 -0.07 3.62
C ASN A 31 13.47 -0.09 4.98
N GLU A 32 12.14 0.05 5.02
CA GLU A 32 11.42 0.14 6.30
C GLU A 32 10.72 -1.15 6.65
N LEU A 33 10.02 -1.74 5.69
CA LEU A 33 9.22 -2.95 5.93
C LEU A 33 10.06 -4.09 6.51
N PRO A 34 11.26 -4.39 6.00
CA PRO A 34 12.07 -5.45 6.60
C PRO A 34 12.38 -5.21 8.08
N LEU A 35 12.60 -3.96 8.47
CA LEU A 35 12.88 -3.63 9.86
C LEU A 35 11.63 -3.81 10.72
N ILE A 36 10.48 -3.39 10.22
CA ILE A 36 9.22 -3.58 10.93
C ILE A 36 8.97 -5.07 11.18
N LEU A 37 9.09 -5.87 10.13
CA LEU A 37 8.83 -7.30 10.19
C LEU A 37 9.79 -8.02 11.12
N GLY A 38 11.06 -7.61 11.13
CA GLY A 38 12.07 -8.23 11.96
C GLY A 38 11.87 -8.03 13.46
N ARG A 39 11.02 -7.05 13.83
CA ARG A 39 10.74 -6.78 15.24
C ARG A 39 9.47 -7.44 15.75
N LEU A 40 8.71 -8.10 14.87
CA LEU A 40 7.43 -8.71 15.26
C LEU A 40 7.68 -10.05 15.96
N SER A 41 7.07 -10.22 17.14
CA SER A 41 7.03 -11.53 17.80
C SER A 41 5.90 -12.36 17.22
N ASP A 42 5.96 -13.68 17.44
CA ASP A 42 4.88 -14.56 16.99
C ASP A 42 3.56 -14.16 17.63
N GLU A 43 3.57 -13.75 18.89
CA GLU A 43 2.34 -13.30 19.56
C GLU A 43 1.77 -12.06 18.90
N THR A 44 2.62 -11.09 18.54
CA THR A 44 2.18 -9.89 17.86
C THR A 44 1.57 -10.23 16.50
N ILE A 45 2.20 -11.15 15.77
CA ILE A 45 1.66 -11.59 14.47
C ILE A 45 0.28 -12.23 14.65
N ASP A 46 0.14 -13.11 15.64
CA ASP A 46 -1.15 -13.75 15.90
C ASP A 46 -2.23 -12.72 16.20
N ASN A 47 -1.91 -11.71 17.00
CA ASN A 47 -2.85 -10.64 17.33
C ASN A 47 -3.25 -9.85 16.10
N ILE A 48 -2.30 -9.54 15.23
CA ILE A 48 -2.58 -8.84 13.97
C ILE A 48 -3.55 -9.65 13.12
N LEU A 49 -3.31 -10.95 12.99
CA LEU A 49 -4.14 -11.81 12.16
C LEU A 49 -5.58 -11.88 12.71
N VAL A 50 -5.73 -12.00 14.02
CA VAL A 50 -7.05 -12.03 14.65
C VAL A 50 -7.80 -10.71 14.41
N GLU A 51 -7.13 -9.58 14.58
CA GLU A 51 -7.75 -8.27 14.37
C GLU A 51 -8.11 -8.04 12.91
N ARG A 52 -7.27 -8.51 11.99
CA ARG A 52 -7.53 -8.36 10.56
C ARG A 52 -8.70 -9.22 10.09
N ASP A 53 -8.92 -10.35 10.73
CA ASP A 53 -10.04 -11.22 10.41
C ASP A 53 -11.38 -10.68 10.94
N ASP A 54 -11.36 -9.66 11.78
CA ASP A 54 -12.58 -9.04 12.27
C ASP A 54 -13.36 -8.42 11.12
N ASN A 55 -14.69 -8.56 11.18
CA ASN A 55 -15.58 -8.10 10.11
C ASN A 55 -15.41 -6.62 9.81
N PHE A 56 -15.20 -5.80 10.84
CA PHE A 56 -15.07 -4.35 10.64
C PHE A 56 -13.91 -4.03 9.70
N PHE A 57 -12.73 -4.59 9.98
CA PHE A 57 -11.54 -4.32 9.16
C PHE A 57 -11.74 -4.88 7.74
N SER A 58 -12.20 -6.13 7.64
CA SER A 58 -12.33 -6.77 6.33
C SER A 58 -13.36 -6.08 5.45
N GLU A 59 -14.46 -5.58 6.04
CA GLU A 59 -15.46 -4.86 5.27
C GLU A 59 -14.92 -3.53 4.75
N GLN A 60 -14.19 -2.80 5.58
CA GLN A 60 -13.57 -1.54 5.15
C GLN A 60 -12.56 -1.78 4.02
N TRP A 61 -11.78 -2.84 4.16
CA TRP A 61 -10.80 -3.20 3.14
C TRP A 61 -11.49 -3.51 1.81
N MET A 62 -12.55 -4.31 1.85
CA MET A 62 -13.27 -4.69 0.64
C MET A 62 -13.96 -3.50 -0.02
N GLN A 63 -14.51 -2.57 0.77
CA GLN A 63 -15.11 -1.36 0.20
C GLN A 63 -14.06 -0.54 -0.55
N ALA A 64 -12.89 -0.36 0.06
CA ALA A 64 -11.80 0.37 -0.57
C ALA A 64 -11.31 -0.34 -1.84
N TYR A 65 -11.17 -1.65 -1.76
CA TYR A 65 -10.76 -2.47 -2.89
C TYR A 65 -11.73 -2.31 -4.07
N ASN A 66 -13.03 -2.42 -3.79
CA ASN A 66 -14.05 -2.32 -4.84
C ASN A 66 -14.02 -0.94 -5.50
N GLU A 67 -13.80 0.11 -4.74
CA GLU A 67 -13.71 1.46 -5.27
C GLU A 67 -12.50 1.60 -6.21
N VAL A 68 -11.36 1.07 -5.80
CA VAL A 68 -10.15 1.12 -6.61
C VAL A 68 -10.33 0.29 -7.89
N GLU A 69 -10.90 -0.91 -7.78
CA GLU A 69 -11.11 -1.77 -8.95
C GLU A 69 -12.05 -1.11 -9.96
N LYS A 70 -13.08 -0.41 -9.47
CA LYS A 70 -13.98 0.34 -10.35
C LYS A 70 -13.22 1.41 -11.12
N GLN A 71 -12.36 2.15 -10.44
CA GLN A 71 -11.54 3.19 -11.08
C GLN A 71 -10.54 2.60 -12.06
N LYS A 72 -9.95 1.46 -11.74
CA LYS A 72 -9.03 0.78 -12.65
C LYS A 72 -9.74 0.44 -13.95
N LYS A 73 -10.95 -0.10 -13.88
CA LYS A 73 -11.74 -0.42 -15.09
C LYS A 73 -12.05 0.83 -15.90
N GLN A 74 -12.47 1.89 -15.24
CA GLN A 74 -12.80 3.13 -15.93
C GLN A 74 -11.60 3.76 -16.62
N GLN A 75 -10.40 3.58 -16.06
CA GLN A 75 -9.19 4.18 -16.60
C GLN A 75 -8.38 3.23 -17.48
N GLY A 76 -8.87 2.01 -17.68
CA GLY A 76 -8.17 1.04 -18.52
C GLY A 76 -6.90 0.49 -17.92
N VAL A 77 -6.81 0.47 -16.58
CA VAL A 77 -5.65 -0.10 -15.89
C VAL A 77 -5.84 -1.61 -15.76
N PRO A 78 -4.86 -2.42 -16.19
CA PRO A 78 -4.99 -3.88 -16.11
C PRO A 78 -5.16 -4.37 -14.68
N SER A 79 -5.92 -5.46 -14.51
CA SER A 79 -6.09 -6.07 -13.19
C SER A 79 -4.76 -6.56 -12.62
N THR A 80 -3.78 -6.83 -13.48
CA THR A 80 -2.47 -7.32 -13.10
C THR A 80 -1.47 -6.21 -12.78
N TYR A 81 -1.90 -4.95 -12.79
CA TYR A 81 -1.00 -3.80 -12.64
C TYR A 81 -0.15 -3.89 -11.37
N ASN A 82 -0.71 -4.43 -10.28
CA ASN A 82 -0.01 -4.52 -9.00
C ASN A 82 0.70 -5.85 -8.77
N GLU A 83 0.74 -6.73 -9.77
CA GLU A 83 1.21 -8.10 -9.58
C GLU A 83 2.66 -8.17 -9.11
N ASP A 84 3.53 -7.39 -9.73
CA ASP A 84 4.96 -7.41 -9.37
C ASP A 84 5.20 -6.92 -7.96
N ILE A 85 4.54 -5.81 -7.58
CA ILE A 85 4.75 -5.25 -6.24
C ILE A 85 4.21 -6.20 -5.16
N ARG A 86 3.07 -6.83 -5.41
CA ARG A 86 2.51 -7.80 -4.47
C ARG A 86 3.44 -9.00 -4.30
N LYS A 87 4.00 -9.49 -5.40
CA LYS A 87 4.91 -10.64 -5.35
C LYS A 87 6.17 -10.32 -4.54
N ILE A 88 6.74 -9.15 -4.75
CA ILE A 88 7.92 -8.71 -4.01
C ILE A 88 7.61 -8.68 -2.51
N VAL A 89 6.49 -8.07 -2.14
CA VAL A 89 6.12 -7.93 -0.73
C VAL A 89 5.80 -9.29 -0.11
N PHE A 90 5.03 -10.12 -0.81
CA PHE A 90 4.66 -11.45 -0.32
C PHE A 90 5.92 -12.27 0.00
N ASN A 91 6.84 -12.32 -0.93
CA ASN A 91 8.07 -13.11 -0.75
C ASN A 91 8.91 -12.57 0.41
N MET A 92 8.99 -11.25 0.54
CA MET A 92 9.75 -10.63 1.63
C MET A 92 9.15 -10.98 2.99
N VAL A 93 7.83 -10.82 3.14
CA VAL A 93 7.16 -11.10 4.42
C VAL A 93 7.30 -12.58 4.76
N LEU A 94 7.09 -13.46 3.78
CA LEU A 94 7.20 -14.89 4.00
C LEU A 94 8.61 -15.27 4.44
N GLU A 95 9.62 -14.70 3.80
CA GLU A 95 11.01 -14.98 4.13
C GLU A 95 11.38 -14.55 5.55
N ILE A 96 10.91 -13.36 5.95
CA ILE A 96 11.28 -12.80 7.26
C ILE A 96 10.46 -13.41 8.39
N THR A 97 9.16 -13.62 8.18
CA THR A 97 8.25 -14.04 9.26
C THR A 97 7.87 -15.52 9.20
N ASN A 98 8.08 -16.18 8.08
CA ASN A 98 7.63 -17.54 7.84
C ASN A 98 6.12 -17.72 8.06
N ASN A 99 5.34 -16.65 7.79
CA ASN A 99 3.90 -16.64 8.00
C ASN A 99 3.20 -16.25 6.70
N ASP A 100 2.55 -17.21 6.05
CA ASP A 100 1.93 -16.97 4.75
C ASP A 100 0.64 -16.15 4.84
N ASP A 101 -0.09 -16.24 5.95
CA ASP A 101 -1.29 -15.42 6.15
C ASP A 101 -0.90 -13.94 6.27
N LEU A 102 0.13 -13.65 7.04
CA LEU A 102 0.62 -12.28 7.17
C LEU A 102 1.16 -11.79 5.82
N ALA A 103 1.88 -12.66 5.10
CA ALA A 103 2.39 -12.31 3.77
C ALA A 103 1.26 -11.94 2.82
N ALA A 104 0.15 -12.69 2.86
CA ALA A 104 -0.99 -12.41 2.01
C ALA A 104 -1.61 -11.06 2.37
N TYR A 105 -1.84 -10.79 3.65
CA TYR A 105 -2.45 -9.52 4.07
C TYR A 105 -1.59 -8.32 3.70
N ILE A 106 -0.30 -8.38 4.01
CA ILE A 106 0.57 -7.23 3.76
C ILE A 106 0.77 -7.00 2.26
N SER A 107 0.94 -8.07 1.49
CA SER A 107 1.09 -7.91 0.04
C SER A 107 -0.17 -7.34 -0.60
N ASP A 108 -1.35 -7.75 -0.12
CA ASP A 108 -2.61 -7.19 -0.61
C ASP A 108 -2.73 -5.70 -0.26
N ASP A 109 -2.30 -5.31 0.93
CA ASP A 109 -2.29 -3.90 1.33
C ASP A 109 -1.45 -3.06 0.38
N PHE A 110 -0.23 -3.50 0.09
CA PHE A 110 0.64 -2.76 -0.81
C PHE A 110 0.12 -2.76 -2.25
N GLY A 111 -0.54 -3.84 -2.67
CA GLY A 111 -1.22 -3.86 -3.96
C GLY A 111 -2.32 -2.82 -4.04
N LEU A 112 -3.11 -2.70 -2.98
CA LEU A 112 -4.20 -1.72 -2.91
C LEU A 112 -3.64 -0.30 -2.93
N ILE A 113 -2.62 -0.02 -2.14
CA ILE A 113 -1.98 1.29 -2.08
C ILE A 113 -1.38 1.65 -3.44
N TRP A 114 -0.71 0.69 -4.08
CA TRP A 114 -0.08 0.87 -5.38
C TRP A 114 -1.11 1.22 -6.46
N ASP A 115 -2.22 0.47 -6.50
CA ASP A 115 -3.30 0.71 -7.44
C ASP A 115 -4.00 2.04 -7.18
N ALA A 116 -4.23 2.38 -5.91
CA ALA A 116 -4.87 3.64 -5.55
C ALA A 116 -4.04 4.83 -6.01
N GLU A 117 -2.74 4.74 -5.92
CA GLU A 117 -1.84 5.78 -6.41
C GLU A 117 -1.96 5.91 -7.94
N LYS A 118 -2.01 4.79 -8.64
CA LYS A 118 -2.11 4.78 -10.09
C LYS A 118 -3.38 5.46 -10.58
N VAL A 119 -4.51 5.14 -9.96
CA VAL A 119 -5.81 5.69 -10.38
C VAL A 119 -6.11 7.05 -9.77
N ASP A 120 -5.23 7.52 -8.87
CA ASP A 120 -5.33 8.84 -8.26
C ASP A 120 -6.61 9.00 -7.44
N ILE A 121 -6.97 7.95 -6.69
CA ILE A 121 -8.17 7.99 -5.86
C ILE A 121 -7.81 8.53 -4.48
N ASN A 122 -8.67 9.40 -3.95
CA ASN A 122 -8.51 9.94 -2.61
C ASN A 122 -9.49 9.23 -1.69
N ASN A 123 -9.02 8.21 -1.00
CA ASN A 123 -9.81 7.39 -0.09
C ASN A 123 -9.20 7.49 1.30
N ASN A 124 -9.99 7.97 2.26
CA ASN A 124 -9.50 8.20 3.62
C ASN A 124 -9.00 6.92 4.28
N TRP A 125 -9.69 5.81 4.08
CA TRP A 125 -9.30 4.56 4.71
C TRP A 125 -7.97 4.06 4.16
N ILE A 126 -7.76 4.16 2.84
CA ILE A 126 -6.49 3.78 2.21
C ILE A 126 -5.37 4.70 2.70
N ASN A 127 -5.67 5.99 2.88
CA ASN A 127 -4.68 6.92 3.41
C ASN A 127 -4.25 6.54 4.82
N VAL A 128 -5.19 6.12 5.67
CA VAL A 128 -4.87 5.66 7.03
C VAL A 128 -4.02 4.39 6.98
N LEU A 129 -4.37 3.46 6.09
CA LEU A 129 -3.60 2.24 5.88
C LEU A 129 -2.15 2.58 5.52
N TRP A 130 -1.97 3.47 4.56
CA TRP A 130 -0.65 3.93 4.12
C TRP A 130 0.12 4.61 5.26
N GLN A 131 -0.54 5.48 6.02
CA GLN A 131 0.08 6.17 7.13
C GLN A 131 0.56 5.21 8.22
N SER A 132 -0.15 4.10 8.43
CA SER A 132 0.29 3.08 9.40
C SER A 132 1.66 2.53 9.01
N TYR A 133 1.82 2.14 7.77
CA TYR A 133 3.12 1.63 7.29
C TYR A 133 4.21 2.68 7.40
N LYS A 134 3.89 3.93 7.10
CA LYS A 134 4.86 5.01 7.21
C LYS A 134 5.32 5.24 8.64
N LYS A 135 4.46 4.95 9.60
CA LYS A 135 4.80 5.05 11.04
C LYS A 135 5.51 3.82 11.56
N GLY A 136 5.67 2.79 10.76
CA GLY A 136 6.32 1.56 11.19
C GLY A 136 5.38 0.57 11.87
N GLU A 137 4.09 0.66 11.58
CA GLU A 137 3.06 -0.21 12.17
C GLU A 137 2.36 -1.02 11.09
N ILE A 138 2.01 -2.26 11.42
CA ILE A 138 1.21 -3.10 10.53
C ILE A 138 -0.27 -2.80 10.83
N PRO A 139 -1.05 -2.37 9.84
CA PRO A 139 -2.46 -2.04 10.08
C PRO A 139 -3.24 -3.28 10.50
N SER A 140 -4.05 -3.17 11.56
CA SER A 140 -4.85 -4.29 12.02
C SER A 140 -6.21 -3.89 12.60
N ARG A 141 -6.57 -2.62 12.58
CA ARG A 141 -7.90 -2.15 12.97
C ARG A 141 -8.10 -0.66 12.65
#